data_e84d715dae8d58151d0770be9022b9fa
#
_entry.id   e84d715dae8d58151d0770be9022b9fa
#
_cell.length_a   1.000
_cell.length_b   1.000
_cell.length_c   1.000
_cell.angle_alpha   90.00
_cell.angle_beta   90.00
_cell.angle_gamma   90.00
#
_symmetry.space_group_name_H-M   'P 1'
#
loop_
_entity.id
_entity.type
_entity.pdbx_description
1 polymer ?
#
loop_
_entity_poly.entity_id
_entity_poly.type
_entity_poly.pdbx_seq_one_letter_code
_entity_poly.pdbx_strand_id
1 'polypeptide(L)'
;MEKIEKIKFGVLGGGYSNEKTISLKSAKAVNEAFFNEGLKSKLIEIHDKTQLFSKSTYKGLDFVFILIHGAGGEDGELQNFFEEICLNYSGSSSSACEKTFDKNTSKKYLSKKILTPKQYVWDDSKKILIGQDKKTKKVVIKPTKEGSSIGVSIVENDTQQIEEGIREAKKYGQFMIEEFIEGKEITVAMVGEDIFPAVEIIPDDGFYDFNSKYNSKNTSYEKAIFEPSREKELIKYSKTINKDFGCTGWSRIDLIDDGKEFYFLELNTVPGMTDSSLVPKAA
;
A
#
# COMPACT_ATOMS: atom_id res chain seq x y z
N MET A 1 -30.48 -5.02 -6.20
CA MET A 1 -30.27 -5.69 -4.91
C MET A 1 -30.54 -7.20 -4.95
N GLU A 2 -31.65 -7.70 -5.48
CA GLU A 2 -31.92 -9.16 -5.55
C GLU A 2 -30.84 -10.08 -6.15
N LYS A 3 -29.96 -9.58 -7.01
CA LYS A 3 -28.89 -10.40 -7.61
C LYS A 3 -27.69 -10.60 -6.66
N ILE A 4 -27.36 -9.62 -5.83
CA ILE A 4 -26.16 -9.66 -4.97
C ILE A 4 -26.39 -10.57 -3.75
N GLU A 5 -27.62 -10.67 -3.25
CA GLU A 5 -28.01 -11.53 -2.11
C GLU A 5 -27.83 -13.03 -2.39
N LYS A 6 -27.76 -13.42 -3.67
CA LYS A 6 -27.54 -14.83 -4.08
C LYS A 6 -26.06 -15.20 -4.19
N ILE A 7 -25.16 -14.22 -4.24
CA ILE A 7 -23.73 -14.43 -4.35
C ILE A 7 -23.18 -14.98 -3.03
N LYS A 8 -22.39 -16.03 -3.12
CA LYS A 8 -21.66 -16.60 -1.99
C LYS A 8 -20.26 -16.00 -1.93
N PHE A 9 -20.08 -15.08 -1.01
CA PHE A 9 -18.81 -14.40 -0.83
C PHE A 9 -17.86 -15.18 0.08
N GLY A 10 -16.59 -15.27 -0.31
CA GLY A 10 -15.50 -15.58 0.58
C GLY A 10 -14.78 -14.30 0.99
N VAL A 11 -14.62 -14.02 2.27
CA VAL A 11 -13.80 -12.91 2.77
C VAL A 11 -12.48 -13.47 3.26
N LEU A 12 -11.40 -13.14 2.57
CA LEU A 12 -10.10 -13.78 2.70
C LEU A 12 -9.15 -12.93 3.54
N GLY A 13 -8.65 -13.48 4.65
CA GLY A 13 -7.67 -12.80 5.51
C GLY A 13 -6.63 -13.74 6.08
N GLY A 14 -5.58 -13.19 6.69
CA GLY A 14 -4.44 -13.92 7.19
C GLY A 14 -3.27 -13.91 6.21
N GLY A 15 -2.85 -15.07 5.71
CA GLY A 15 -1.70 -15.18 4.82
C GLY A 15 -0.43 -15.59 5.53
N TYR A 16 0.71 -15.37 4.87
CA TYR A 16 2.04 -15.75 5.38
C TYR A 16 3.03 -14.58 5.43
N SER A 17 2.58 -13.36 5.08
CA SER A 17 3.37 -12.13 5.17
C SER A 17 3.52 -11.63 6.60
N ASN A 18 4.38 -10.65 6.80
CA ASN A 18 4.55 -9.94 8.07
C ASN A 18 3.27 -9.18 8.51
N GLU A 19 2.31 -8.98 7.60
CA GLU A 19 1.06 -8.26 7.83
C GLU A 19 -0.14 -9.19 8.14
N LYS A 20 0.10 -10.49 8.32
CA LYS A 20 -0.93 -11.52 8.59
C LYS A 20 -1.97 -11.10 9.64
N THR A 21 -1.53 -10.52 10.74
CA THR A 21 -2.42 -10.14 11.85
C THR A 21 -3.37 -9.01 11.45
N ILE A 22 -2.88 -8.02 10.71
CA ILE A 22 -3.69 -6.88 10.24
C ILE A 22 -4.65 -7.35 9.14
N SER A 23 -4.18 -8.20 8.23
CA SER A 23 -4.99 -8.85 7.22
C SER A 23 -6.20 -9.56 7.83
N LEU A 24 -5.98 -10.35 8.86
CA LEU A 24 -7.07 -11.07 9.54
C LEU A 24 -8.06 -10.12 10.24
N LYS A 25 -7.58 -9.04 10.85
CA LYS A 25 -8.45 -8.01 11.43
C LYS A 25 -9.32 -7.33 10.35
N SER A 26 -8.72 -6.95 9.22
CA SER A 26 -9.44 -6.36 8.09
C SER A 26 -10.52 -7.32 7.55
N ALA A 27 -10.18 -8.61 7.40
CA ALA A 27 -11.14 -9.61 6.92
C ALA A 27 -12.31 -9.83 7.88
N LYS A 28 -12.07 -9.82 9.18
CA LYS A 28 -13.14 -9.91 10.20
C LYS A 28 -14.07 -8.71 10.12
N ALA A 29 -13.54 -7.50 10.03
CA ALA A 29 -14.35 -6.28 9.92
C ALA A 29 -15.21 -6.28 8.65
N VAL A 30 -14.64 -6.64 7.50
CA VAL A 30 -15.40 -6.71 6.24
C VAL A 30 -16.44 -7.84 6.26
N ASN A 31 -16.12 -9.01 6.84
CA ASN A 31 -17.09 -10.10 6.96
C ASN A 31 -18.26 -9.72 7.87
N GLU A 32 -18.01 -8.98 8.95
CA GLU A 32 -19.05 -8.43 9.82
C GLU A 32 -19.92 -7.40 9.09
N ALA A 33 -19.31 -6.49 8.31
CA ALA A 33 -20.05 -5.55 7.49
C ALA A 33 -20.95 -6.27 6.47
N PHE A 34 -20.46 -7.31 5.80
CA PHE A 34 -21.27 -8.13 4.88
C PHE A 34 -22.46 -8.78 5.60
N PHE A 35 -22.24 -9.31 6.79
CA PHE A 35 -23.31 -9.89 7.61
C PHE A 35 -24.38 -8.84 8.00
N ASN A 36 -23.96 -7.65 8.40
CA ASN A 36 -24.86 -6.56 8.77
C ASN A 36 -25.71 -6.06 7.58
N GLU A 37 -25.15 -6.14 6.35
CA GLU A 37 -25.86 -5.83 5.10
C GLU A 37 -26.69 -7.01 4.54
N GLY A 38 -26.79 -8.12 5.29
CA GLY A 38 -27.57 -9.30 4.89
C GLY A 38 -26.95 -10.13 3.76
N LEU A 39 -25.66 -9.93 3.45
CA LEU A 39 -24.95 -10.67 2.40
C LEU A 39 -24.45 -12.04 2.92
N LYS A 40 -24.50 -13.05 2.04
CA LYS A 40 -23.99 -14.39 2.36
C LYS A 40 -22.47 -14.42 2.23
N SER A 41 -21.78 -14.23 3.34
CA SER A 41 -20.32 -14.27 3.38
C SER A 41 -19.79 -15.37 4.30
N LYS A 42 -18.56 -15.81 4.01
CA LYS A 42 -17.80 -16.74 4.82
C LYS A 42 -16.39 -16.19 5.01
N LEU A 43 -15.99 -15.98 6.27
CA LEU A 43 -14.60 -15.68 6.58
C LEU A 43 -13.72 -16.90 6.30
N ILE A 44 -12.62 -16.70 5.56
CA ILE A 44 -11.62 -17.71 5.23
C ILE A 44 -10.29 -17.25 5.78
N GLU A 45 -9.85 -17.89 6.85
CA GLU A 45 -8.54 -17.61 7.46
C GLU A 45 -7.47 -18.44 6.76
N ILE A 46 -6.50 -17.77 6.16
CA ILE A 46 -5.36 -18.38 5.49
C ILE A 46 -4.18 -18.46 6.46
N HIS A 47 -3.61 -19.63 6.58
CA HIS A 47 -2.50 -19.89 7.49
C HIS A 47 -1.16 -20.06 6.78
N ASP A 48 -1.17 -20.52 5.53
CA ASP A 48 0.03 -20.82 4.75
C ASP A 48 -0.21 -20.69 3.22
N LYS A 49 0.89 -20.75 2.47
CA LYS A 49 0.88 -20.63 1.00
C LYS A 49 0.13 -21.80 0.33
N THR A 50 0.19 -23.02 0.87
CA THR A 50 -0.47 -24.18 0.29
C THR A 50 -1.99 -24.05 0.33
N GLN A 51 -2.52 -23.59 1.47
CA GLN A 51 -3.94 -23.32 1.62
C GLN A 51 -4.38 -22.17 0.70
N LEU A 52 -3.58 -21.10 0.59
CA LEU A 52 -3.89 -19.92 -0.22
C LEU A 52 -4.07 -20.28 -1.70
N PHE A 53 -3.24 -21.15 -2.25
CA PHE A 53 -3.26 -21.54 -3.66
C PHE A 53 -3.96 -22.90 -3.92
N SER A 54 -4.85 -23.32 -3.01
CA SER A 54 -5.63 -24.55 -3.17
C SER A 54 -7.05 -24.25 -3.67
N LYS A 55 -7.44 -24.83 -4.82
CA LYS A 55 -8.81 -24.72 -5.35
C LYS A 55 -9.87 -25.20 -4.35
N SER A 56 -9.54 -26.16 -3.49
CA SER A 56 -10.48 -26.67 -2.49
C SER A 56 -10.87 -25.63 -1.43
N THR A 57 -9.99 -24.65 -1.15
CA THR A 57 -10.25 -23.56 -0.21
C THR A 57 -11.44 -22.69 -0.65
N TYR A 58 -11.66 -22.56 -1.95
CA TYR A 58 -12.65 -21.68 -2.57
C TYR A 58 -13.86 -22.42 -3.13
N LYS A 59 -13.99 -23.70 -2.86
CA LYS A 59 -15.07 -24.52 -3.41
C LYS A 59 -16.45 -23.98 -3.01
N GLY A 60 -17.27 -23.74 -4.03
CA GLY A 60 -18.67 -23.31 -3.86
C GLY A 60 -18.83 -21.82 -3.58
N LEU A 61 -17.79 -21.01 -3.73
CA LEU A 61 -17.85 -19.55 -3.73
C LEU A 61 -18.09 -19.02 -5.15
N ASP A 62 -18.77 -17.88 -5.23
CA ASP A 62 -19.02 -17.17 -6.48
C ASP A 62 -18.09 -15.94 -6.61
N PHE A 63 -17.61 -15.42 -5.48
CA PHE A 63 -16.75 -14.23 -5.41
C PHE A 63 -15.86 -14.27 -4.16
N VAL A 64 -14.62 -13.77 -4.28
CA VAL A 64 -13.69 -13.66 -3.16
C VAL A 64 -13.31 -12.19 -2.93
N PHE A 65 -13.51 -11.73 -1.70
CA PHE A 65 -13.04 -10.42 -1.26
C PHE A 65 -11.66 -10.58 -0.62
N ILE A 66 -10.63 -10.05 -1.28
CA ILE A 66 -9.23 -10.23 -0.90
C ILE A 66 -8.83 -9.19 0.13
N LEU A 67 -8.34 -9.63 1.29
CA LEU A 67 -7.75 -8.79 2.34
C LEU A 67 -6.42 -9.37 2.84
N ILE A 68 -5.77 -10.19 2.02
CA ILE A 68 -4.40 -10.64 2.26
C ILE A 68 -3.47 -9.47 1.94
N HIS A 69 -2.79 -8.94 2.95
CA HIS A 69 -1.82 -7.86 2.79
C HIS A 69 -0.41 -8.40 2.52
N GLY A 70 0.39 -7.65 1.77
CA GLY A 70 1.75 -8.00 1.42
C GLY A 70 1.86 -9.17 0.44
N ALA A 71 2.95 -9.93 0.59
CA ALA A 71 3.24 -11.06 -0.30
C ALA A 71 2.12 -12.10 -0.34
N GLY A 72 1.77 -12.54 -1.53
CA GLY A 72 0.69 -13.48 -1.82
C GLY A 72 -0.69 -12.85 -1.95
N GLY A 73 -0.87 -11.56 -1.64
CA GLY A 73 -2.15 -10.87 -1.78
C GLY A 73 -2.08 -9.58 -2.58
N GLU A 74 -0.92 -8.90 -2.54
CA GLU A 74 -0.70 -7.62 -3.24
C GLU A 74 0.29 -7.74 -4.41
N ASP A 75 0.95 -8.88 -4.57
CA ASP A 75 2.00 -9.14 -5.56
C ASP A 75 1.50 -9.67 -6.91
N GLY A 76 0.20 -9.90 -7.03
CA GLY A 76 -0.43 -10.46 -8.23
C GLY A 76 -0.51 -11.98 -8.28
N GLU A 77 0.20 -12.73 -7.41
CA GLU A 77 0.17 -14.20 -7.43
C GLU A 77 -1.24 -14.74 -7.18
N LEU A 78 -1.95 -14.22 -6.18
CA LEU A 78 -3.31 -14.66 -5.84
C LEU A 78 -4.33 -14.28 -6.91
N GLN A 79 -4.22 -13.07 -7.43
CA GLN A 79 -5.09 -12.59 -8.51
C GLN A 79 -4.93 -13.46 -9.76
N ASN A 80 -3.70 -13.77 -10.16
CA ASN A 80 -3.42 -14.69 -11.28
C ASN A 80 -4.02 -16.08 -11.03
N PHE A 81 -3.89 -16.60 -9.81
CA PHE A 81 -4.49 -17.89 -9.44
C PHE A 81 -6.02 -17.86 -9.59
N PHE A 82 -6.70 -16.78 -9.18
CA PHE A 82 -8.15 -16.66 -9.35
C PHE A 82 -8.55 -16.47 -10.83
N GLU A 83 -7.75 -15.75 -11.60
CA GLU A 83 -7.92 -15.63 -13.07
C GLU A 83 -7.83 -17.00 -13.74
N GLU A 84 -6.86 -17.84 -13.39
CA GLU A 84 -6.69 -19.21 -13.93
C GLU A 84 -7.85 -20.16 -13.58
N ILE A 85 -8.45 -20.01 -12.39
CA ILE A 85 -9.58 -20.85 -11.98
C ILE A 85 -10.95 -20.24 -12.30
N CYS A 86 -10.96 -19.08 -12.99
CA CYS A 86 -12.16 -18.33 -13.35
C CYS A 86 -13.05 -17.97 -12.13
N LEU A 87 -12.46 -17.63 -11.00
CA LEU A 87 -13.15 -17.19 -9.78
C LEU A 87 -13.09 -15.66 -9.69
N ASN A 88 -14.25 -15.02 -9.61
CA ASN A 88 -14.31 -13.57 -9.46
C ASN A 88 -13.75 -13.13 -8.11
N TYR A 89 -13.04 -12.01 -8.10
CA TYR A 89 -12.42 -11.45 -6.91
C TYR A 89 -12.49 -9.92 -6.89
N SER A 90 -12.23 -9.36 -5.72
CA SER A 90 -12.23 -7.92 -5.49
C SER A 90 -10.86 -7.30 -5.80
N GLY A 91 -10.87 -6.02 -6.18
CA GLY A 91 -9.65 -5.24 -6.36
C GLY A 91 -9.09 -5.27 -7.77
N SER A 92 -7.80 -5.05 -7.86
CA SER A 92 -7.08 -4.88 -9.12
C SER A 92 -6.63 -6.22 -9.71
N SER A 93 -6.40 -6.25 -11.04
CA SER A 93 -5.91 -7.44 -11.74
C SER A 93 -4.51 -7.86 -11.28
N SER A 94 -4.13 -9.12 -11.58
CA SER A 94 -2.79 -9.64 -11.32
C SER A 94 -1.69 -8.72 -11.88
N SER A 95 -1.85 -8.26 -13.12
CA SER A 95 -0.90 -7.35 -13.76
C SER A 95 -0.78 -5.99 -13.06
N ALA A 96 -1.88 -5.43 -12.54
CA ALA A 96 -1.83 -4.17 -11.80
C ALA A 96 -1.13 -4.36 -10.44
N CYS A 97 -1.46 -5.42 -9.72
CA CYS A 97 -0.82 -5.77 -8.44
C CYS A 97 0.69 -5.98 -8.60
N GLU A 98 1.12 -6.73 -9.62
CA GLU A 98 2.54 -6.97 -9.92
C GLU A 98 3.31 -5.65 -10.16
N LYS A 99 2.71 -4.70 -10.90
CA LYS A 99 3.33 -3.40 -11.18
C LYS A 99 3.47 -2.51 -9.95
N THR A 100 2.56 -2.62 -8.98
CA THR A 100 2.53 -1.74 -7.81
C THR A 100 3.35 -2.27 -6.65
N PHE A 101 3.49 -3.59 -6.50
CA PHE A 101 4.05 -4.23 -5.32
C PHE A 101 5.53 -3.90 -5.06
N ASP A 102 6.38 -3.93 -6.09
CA ASP A 102 7.78 -3.57 -5.97
C ASP A 102 7.97 -2.08 -6.23
N LYS A 103 8.35 -1.32 -5.19
CA LYS A 103 8.51 0.14 -5.24
C LYS A 103 9.51 0.63 -6.30
N ASN A 104 10.56 -0.15 -6.57
CA ASN A 104 11.51 0.15 -7.63
C ASN A 104 10.89 -0.03 -9.02
N THR A 105 10.10 -1.09 -9.16
CA THR A 105 9.44 -1.42 -10.43
C THR A 105 8.28 -0.48 -10.69
N SER A 106 7.50 -0.14 -9.68
CA SER A 106 6.32 0.71 -9.81
C SER A 106 6.63 2.06 -10.47
N LYS A 107 7.75 2.67 -10.12
CA LYS A 107 8.19 3.96 -10.69
C LYS A 107 8.41 3.93 -12.21
N LYS A 108 8.65 2.77 -12.81
CA LYS A 108 8.82 2.61 -14.27
C LYS A 108 7.50 2.71 -15.05
N TYR A 109 6.38 2.47 -14.39
CA TYR A 109 5.05 2.52 -15.01
C TYR A 109 4.40 3.90 -14.89
N LEU A 110 4.92 4.76 -14.05
CA LEU A 110 4.37 6.10 -13.87
C LEU A 110 4.68 7.00 -15.07
N SER A 111 3.71 7.82 -15.44
CA SER A 111 3.92 8.84 -16.45
C SER A 111 4.97 9.85 -15.98
N LYS A 112 5.67 10.48 -16.93
CA LYS A 112 6.69 11.51 -16.63
C LYS A 112 6.16 12.74 -15.87
N LYS A 113 4.85 12.85 -15.72
CA LYS A 113 4.20 13.93 -14.96
C LYS A 113 4.07 13.62 -13.48
N ILE A 114 4.28 12.36 -13.09
CA ILE A 114 4.23 11.93 -11.71
C ILE A 114 5.62 12.04 -11.11
N LEU A 115 5.78 12.90 -10.13
CA LEU A 115 7.04 13.05 -9.41
C LEU A 115 7.19 11.92 -8.38
N THR A 116 8.42 11.47 -8.24
CA THR A 116 8.82 10.51 -7.20
C THR A 116 10.08 11.03 -6.54
N PRO A 117 10.35 10.70 -5.26
CA PRO A 117 11.64 10.99 -4.66
C PRO A 117 12.77 10.47 -5.52
N LYS A 118 13.84 11.24 -5.66
CA LYS A 118 15.01 10.87 -6.44
C LYS A 118 15.66 9.63 -5.83
N GLN A 119 16.02 8.66 -6.68
CA GLN A 119 16.68 7.44 -6.22
C GLN A 119 18.20 7.59 -6.26
N TYR A 120 18.85 6.97 -5.29
CA TYR A 120 20.29 6.91 -5.16
C TYR A 120 20.80 5.48 -5.19
N VAL A 121 22.06 5.30 -5.57
CA VAL A 121 22.73 4.00 -5.59
C VAL A 121 23.87 4.00 -4.58
N TRP A 122 23.90 2.99 -3.70
CA TRP A 122 25.01 2.80 -2.78
C TRP A 122 26.18 2.08 -3.46
N ASP A 123 27.35 2.72 -3.50
CA ASP A 123 28.61 2.08 -3.89
C ASP A 123 29.30 1.53 -2.64
N ASP A 124 29.13 0.24 -2.40
CA ASP A 124 29.66 -0.41 -1.20
C ASP A 124 31.20 -0.42 -1.17
N SER A 125 31.85 -0.38 -2.31
CA SER A 125 33.32 -0.37 -2.42
C SER A 125 33.94 0.97 -2.03
N LYS A 126 33.26 2.06 -2.36
CA LYS A 126 33.73 3.42 -2.09
C LYS A 126 33.04 4.04 -0.86
N LYS A 127 32.04 3.37 -0.31
CA LYS A 127 31.22 3.87 0.81
C LYS A 127 30.60 5.25 0.53
N ILE A 128 30.07 5.42 -0.69
CA ILE A 128 29.46 6.68 -1.13
C ILE A 128 28.11 6.44 -1.77
N LEU A 129 27.26 7.46 -1.68
CA LEU A 129 25.96 7.50 -2.32
C LEU A 129 26.08 8.18 -3.69
N ILE A 130 25.88 7.40 -4.75
CA ILE A 130 25.96 7.88 -6.13
C ILE A 130 24.63 8.55 -6.51
N GLY A 131 24.72 9.69 -7.20
CA GLY A 131 23.58 10.44 -7.69
C GLY A 131 23.08 11.53 -6.73
N GLN A 132 23.66 11.61 -5.52
CA GLN A 132 23.40 12.71 -4.58
C GLN A 132 23.94 14.04 -5.11
N ASP A 133 23.39 15.13 -4.63
CA ASP A 133 23.93 16.47 -4.79
C ASP A 133 24.46 17.02 -3.44
N LYS A 134 25.10 18.21 -3.48
CA LYS A 134 25.65 18.83 -2.26
C LYS A 134 24.57 19.25 -1.24
N LYS A 135 23.29 19.22 -1.62
CA LYS A 135 22.18 19.61 -0.76
C LYS A 135 21.50 18.43 -0.08
N THR A 136 21.81 17.20 -0.51
CA THR A 136 21.25 15.98 0.07
C THR A 136 21.71 15.85 1.53
N LYS A 137 20.83 16.15 2.47
CA LYS A 137 21.09 16.07 3.90
C LYS A 137 20.63 14.76 4.50
N LYS A 138 19.43 14.31 4.12
CA LYS A 138 18.79 13.09 4.61
C LYS A 138 18.40 12.19 3.46
N VAL A 139 18.36 10.89 3.74
CA VAL A 139 17.88 9.88 2.80
C VAL A 139 16.94 8.91 3.48
N VAL A 140 16.06 8.30 2.68
CA VAL A 140 15.15 7.23 3.10
C VAL A 140 15.68 5.92 2.55
N ILE A 141 15.92 4.96 3.43
CA ILE A 141 16.34 3.60 3.07
C ILE A 141 15.21 2.67 3.42
N LYS A 142 14.73 1.88 2.46
CA LYS A 142 13.56 1.03 2.67
C LYS A 142 13.60 -0.25 1.83
N PRO A 143 12.99 -1.34 2.29
CA PRO A 143 12.75 -2.52 1.46
C PRO A 143 11.85 -2.18 0.27
N THR A 144 12.06 -2.86 -0.87
CA THR A 144 11.27 -2.58 -2.08
C THR A 144 9.89 -3.22 -2.07
N LYS A 145 9.67 -4.30 -1.29
CA LYS A 145 8.46 -5.14 -1.29
C LYS A 145 7.75 -5.26 0.06
N GLU A 146 8.15 -4.47 1.05
CA GLU A 146 7.50 -4.46 2.37
C GLU A 146 6.54 -3.28 2.49
N GLY A 147 5.45 -3.51 3.22
CA GLY A 147 4.48 -2.50 3.63
C GLY A 147 4.69 -2.02 5.06
N SER A 148 3.76 -1.21 5.57
CA SER A 148 3.65 -0.81 6.97
C SER A 148 4.92 -0.19 7.59
N SER A 149 5.76 0.45 6.78
CA SER A 149 7.05 1.04 7.18
C SER A 149 8.06 0.05 7.80
N ILE A 150 7.88 -1.25 7.56
CA ILE A 150 8.81 -2.28 8.03
C ILE A 150 10.17 -2.09 7.36
N GLY A 151 11.23 -2.01 8.16
CA GLY A 151 12.61 -1.87 7.68
C GLY A 151 12.94 -0.50 7.05
N VAL A 152 12.08 0.50 7.22
CA VAL A 152 12.33 1.88 6.75
C VAL A 152 13.21 2.61 7.75
N SER A 153 14.22 3.31 7.25
CA SER A 153 15.10 4.19 8.02
C SER A 153 15.21 5.54 7.34
N ILE A 154 15.04 6.63 8.10
CA ILE A 154 15.39 7.98 7.68
C ILE A 154 16.67 8.35 8.41
N VAL A 155 17.72 8.63 7.66
CA VAL A 155 19.05 8.87 8.20
C VAL A 155 19.69 10.11 7.60
N GLU A 156 20.59 10.73 8.33
CA GLU A 156 21.46 11.76 7.76
C GLU A 156 22.32 11.15 6.64
N ASN A 157 22.74 11.97 5.70
CA ASN A 157 23.65 11.55 4.62
C ASN A 157 25.07 11.34 5.19
N ASP A 158 25.16 10.38 6.08
CA ASP A 158 26.37 9.93 6.77
C ASP A 158 26.61 8.45 6.48
N THR A 159 27.87 8.10 6.19
CA THR A 159 28.23 6.74 5.77
C THR A 159 27.82 5.68 6.77
N GLN A 160 28.06 5.89 8.06
CA GLN A 160 27.74 4.90 9.09
C GLN A 160 26.23 4.69 9.22
N GLN A 161 25.47 5.78 9.27
CA GLN A 161 24.00 5.72 9.36
C GLN A 161 23.38 5.07 8.13
N ILE A 162 23.91 5.36 6.92
CA ILE A 162 23.46 4.71 5.68
C ILE A 162 23.74 3.21 5.73
N GLU A 163 24.92 2.77 6.16
CA GLU A 163 25.23 1.34 6.29
C GLU A 163 24.33 0.62 7.30
N GLU A 164 24.01 1.27 8.42
CA GLU A 164 23.10 0.74 9.41
C GLU A 164 21.67 0.60 8.84
N GLY A 165 21.16 1.63 8.16
CA GLY A 165 19.87 1.59 7.49
C GLY A 165 19.79 0.52 6.39
N ILE A 166 20.85 0.38 5.58
CA ILE A 166 20.95 -0.69 4.57
C ILE A 166 20.92 -2.08 5.23
N ARG A 167 21.63 -2.25 6.33
CA ARG A 167 21.65 -3.51 7.08
C ARG A 167 20.26 -3.87 7.62
N GLU A 168 19.51 -2.88 8.11
CA GLU A 168 18.14 -3.07 8.56
C GLU A 168 17.22 -3.45 7.40
N ALA A 169 17.22 -2.69 6.32
CA ALA A 169 16.37 -2.94 5.17
C ALA A 169 16.65 -4.30 4.50
N LYS A 170 17.91 -4.73 4.44
CA LYS A 170 18.33 -6.03 3.87
C LYS A 170 17.75 -7.25 4.61
N LYS A 171 17.30 -7.11 5.86
CA LYS A 171 16.61 -8.21 6.58
C LYS A 171 15.30 -8.61 5.88
N TYR A 172 14.75 -7.70 5.10
CA TYR A 172 13.47 -7.85 4.41
C TYR A 172 13.60 -7.99 2.88
N GLY A 173 14.82 -8.20 2.37
CA GLY A 173 15.09 -8.46 0.96
C GLY A 173 15.81 -7.33 0.24
N GLN A 174 15.38 -7.04 -0.99
CA GLN A 174 15.96 -5.94 -1.78
C GLN A 174 15.56 -4.60 -1.18
N PHE A 175 16.45 -3.62 -1.25
CA PHE A 175 16.22 -2.28 -0.72
C PHE A 175 16.45 -1.21 -1.79
N MET A 176 15.96 -0.02 -1.51
CA MET A 176 16.19 1.20 -2.28
C MET A 176 16.57 2.34 -1.34
N ILE A 177 17.26 3.32 -1.90
CA ILE A 177 17.62 4.57 -1.21
C ILE A 177 17.03 5.72 -2.00
N GLU A 178 16.32 6.61 -1.31
CA GLU A 178 15.64 7.74 -1.90
C GLU A 178 15.97 9.05 -1.19
N GLU A 179 15.79 10.14 -1.88
CA GLU A 179 15.75 11.46 -1.32
C GLU A 179 14.67 11.56 -0.23
N PHE A 180 15.02 12.15 0.89
CA PHE A 180 14.02 12.54 1.88
C PHE A 180 13.34 13.83 1.42
N ILE A 181 12.04 13.75 1.19
CA ILE A 181 11.21 14.92 0.87
C ILE A 181 10.62 15.46 2.16
N GLU A 182 10.94 16.70 2.49
CA GLU A 182 10.32 17.40 3.61
C GLU A 182 8.93 17.87 3.20
N GLY A 183 7.90 17.44 3.92
CA GLY A 183 6.50 17.74 3.57
C GLY A 183 5.51 16.97 4.42
N LYS A 184 4.23 17.09 4.07
CA LYS A 184 3.13 16.40 4.71
C LYS A 184 2.91 15.04 4.06
N GLU A 185 2.82 13.99 4.85
CA GLU A 185 2.39 12.69 4.35
C GLU A 185 0.87 12.71 4.20
N ILE A 186 0.40 12.49 2.98
CA ILE A 186 -1.03 12.42 2.65
C ILE A 186 -1.35 11.11 1.96
N THR A 187 -2.58 10.66 2.17
CA THR A 187 -3.09 9.47 1.50
C THR A 187 -4.41 9.75 0.81
N VAL A 188 -4.61 9.17 -0.36
CA VAL A 188 -5.82 9.30 -1.17
C VAL A 188 -6.42 7.92 -1.40
N ALA A 189 -7.61 7.68 -0.85
CA ALA A 189 -8.37 6.46 -1.10
C ALA A 189 -9.22 6.62 -2.36
N MET A 190 -9.32 5.53 -3.14
CA MET A 190 -10.15 5.45 -4.34
C MET A 190 -10.99 4.18 -4.33
N VAL A 191 -12.24 4.27 -4.79
CA VAL A 191 -13.12 3.13 -5.04
C VAL A 191 -13.76 3.30 -6.41
N GLY A 192 -13.36 2.48 -7.36
CA GLY A 192 -13.71 2.68 -8.77
C GLY A 192 -13.20 4.03 -9.28
N GLU A 193 -14.10 4.87 -9.76
CA GLU A 193 -13.82 6.23 -10.22
C GLU A 193 -13.92 7.29 -9.09
N ASP A 194 -14.47 6.92 -7.94
CA ASP A 194 -14.67 7.82 -6.82
C ASP A 194 -13.37 8.02 -6.05
N ILE A 195 -13.07 9.28 -5.75
CA ILE A 195 -11.93 9.68 -4.94
C ILE A 195 -12.45 10.25 -3.63
N PHE A 196 -12.01 9.68 -2.53
CA PHE A 196 -12.35 10.19 -1.21
C PHE A 196 -11.48 11.39 -0.83
N PRO A 197 -11.91 12.22 0.13
CA PRO A 197 -11.08 13.29 0.65
C PRO A 197 -9.71 12.78 1.11
N ALA A 198 -8.65 13.50 0.76
CA ALA A 198 -7.31 13.13 1.21
C ALA A 198 -7.20 13.21 2.74
N VAL A 199 -6.47 12.29 3.32
CA VAL A 199 -6.17 12.25 4.74
C VAL A 199 -4.71 12.62 4.95
N GLU A 200 -4.43 13.61 5.79
CA GLU A 200 -3.10 13.95 6.28
C GLU A 200 -2.75 13.03 7.45
N ILE A 201 -1.58 12.44 7.41
CA ILE A 201 -1.03 11.56 8.44
C ILE A 201 -0.05 12.40 9.26
N ILE A 202 -0.36 12.61 10.53
CA ILE A 202 0.43 13.46 11.44
C ILE A 202 1.00 12.56 12.54
N PRO A 203 2.23 12.07 12.39
CA PRO A 203 2.89 11.27 13.41
C PRO A 203 3.34 12.13 14.60
N ASP A 204 3.25 11.59 15.81
CA ASP A 204 3.62 12.30 17.06
C ASP A 204 5.12 12.61 17.12
N ASP A 205 5.95 11.69 16.62
CA ASP A 205 7.41 11.79 16.65
C ASP A 205 8.03 12.28 15.31
N GLY A 206 7.23 12.92 14.46
CA GLY A 206 7.70 13.46 13.17
C GLY A 206 7.96 12.42 12.08
N PHE A 207 7.77 11.12 12.34
CA PHE A 207 7.89 10.05 11.35
C PHE A 207 6.83 8.96 11.53
N TYR A 208 6.19 8.57 10.43
CA TYR A 208 5.13 7.57 10.40
C TYR A 208 5.70 6.16 10.25
N ASP A 209 6.27 5.61 11.32
CA ASP A 209 6.82 4.26 11.38
C ASP A 209 5.76 3.20 11.73
N PHE A 210 6.18 1.92 11.82
CA PHE A 210 5.31 0.81 12.21
C PHE A 210 4.65 1.03 13.58
N ASN A 211 5.39 1.57 14.56
CA ASN A 211 4.85 1.84 15.89
C ASN A 211 3.79 2.95 15.83
N SER A 212 4.05 4.01 15.08
CA SER A 212 3.09 5.10 14.86
C SER A 212 1.83 4.61 14.13
N LYS A 213 1.96 3.62 13.21
CA LYS A 213 0.82 3.04 12.47
C LYS A 213 -0.11 2.18 13.34
N TYR A 214 0.44 1.36 14.24
CA TYR A 214 -0.33 0.29 14.87
C TYR A 214 -0.31 0.32 16.40
N ASN A 215 0.67 0.94 17.02
CA ASN A 215 0.90 0.92 18.47
C ASN A 215 0.85 2.31 19.12
N SER A 216 1.12 3.39 18.38
CA SER A 216 1.03 4.74 18.92
C SER A 216 -0.43 5.19 19.00
N LYS A 217 -0.83 5.66 20.20
CA LYS A 217 -2.14 6.29 20.40
C LYS A 217 -2.16 7.75 19.93
N ASN A 218 -1.04 8.26 19.46
CA ASN A 218 -0.83 9.69 19.26
C ASN A 218 -0.68 10.09 17.77
N THR A 219 -0.62 9.13 16.82
CA THR A 219 -0.73 9.49 15.40
C THR A 219 -2.14 9.99 15.11
N SER A 220 -2.26 11.23 14.69
CA SER A 220 -3.55 11.79 14.24
C SER A 220 -3.73 11.65 12.73
N TYR A 221 -4.99 11.54 12.35
CA TYR A 221 -5.41 11.42 10.96
C TYR A 221 -6.47 12.48 10.73
N GLU A 222 -6.15 13.46 9.91
CA GLU A 222 -7.02 14.60 9.68
C GLU A 222 -7.36 14.71 8.19
N LYS A 223 -8.54 15.27 7.89
CA LYS A 223 -8.86 15.63 6.51
C LYS A 223 -7.84 16.66 6.04
N ALA A 224 -7.09 16.35 4.99
CA ALA A 224 -6.18 17.29 4.38
C ALA A 224 -6.96 18.44 3.75
N ILE A 225 -6.57 19.67 4.06
CA ILE A 225 -7.24 20.89 3.56
C ILE A 225 -6.35 21.51 2.50
N PHE A 226 -6.91 21.67 1.30
CA PHE A 226 -6.25 22.28 0.15
C PHE A 226 -7.06 23.46 -0.40
N GLU A 227 -6.35 24.41 -1.01
CA GLU A 227 -7.00 25.35 -1.90
C GLU A 227 -7.66 24.63 -3.08
N PRO A 228 -8.81 25.12 -3.60
CA PRO A 228 -9.58 24.40 -4.64
C PRO A 228 -8.78 24.02 -5.89
N SER A 229 -7.77 24.83 -6.26
CA SER A 229 -6.89 24.55 -7.40
C SER A 229 -5.96 23.37 -7.11
N ARG A 230 -5.41 23.31 -5.89
CA ARG A 230 -4.50 22.27 -5.43
C ARG A 230 -5.23 20.95 -5.24
N GLU A 231 -6.46 20.98 -4.72
CA GLU A 231 -7.31 19.80 -4.61
C GLU A 231 -7.63 19.19 -5.99
N LYS A 232 -7.97 20.01 -6.98
CA LYS A 232 -8.17 19.56 -8.37
C LYS A 232 -6.91 18.93 -8.97
N GLU A 233 -5.74 19.49 -8.65
CA GLU A 233 -4.45 18.94 -9.06
C GLU A 233 -4.24 17.56 -8.45
N LEU A 234 -4.44 17.40 -7.13
CA LEU A 234 -4.32 16.12 -6.42
C LEU A 234 -5.26 15.05 -6.99
N ILE A 235 -6.53 15.41 -7.24
CA ILE A 235 -7.50 14.52 -7.88
C ILE A 235 -7.01 14.04 -9.24
N LYS A 236 -6.54 14.96 -10.09
CA LYS A 236 -6.01 14.62 -11.42
C LYS A 236 -4.76 13.76 -11.32
N TYR A 237 -3.89 14.05 -10.35
CA TYR A 237 -2.66 13.32 -10.07
C TYR A 237 -2.98 11.87 -9.68
N SER A 238 -3.90 11.68 -8.72
CA SER A 238 -4.34 10.38 -8.25
C SER A 238 -5.02 9.54 -9.35
N LYS A 239 -5.88 10.15 -10.17
CA LYS A 239 -6.47 9.48 -11.34
C LYS A 239 -5.42 9.04 -12.36
N THR A 240 -4.39 9.86 -12.57
CA THR A 240 -3.30 9.52 -13.50
C THR A 240 -2.52 8.31 -12.97
N ILE A 241 -2.15 8.31 -11.69
CA ILE A 241 -1.45 7.19 -11.05
C ILE A 241 -2.26 5.90 -11.17
N ASN A 242 -3.54 5.94 -10.77
CA ASN A 242 -4.42 4.77 -10.81
C ASN A 242 -4.54 4.20 -12.24
N LYS A 243 -4.64 5.07 -13.24
CA LYS A 243 -4.68 4.71 -14.65
C LYS A 243 -3.36 4.12 -15.15
N ASP A 244 -2.22 4.70 -14.78
CA ASP A 244 -0.88 4.24 -15.21
C ASP A 244 -0.63 2.79 -14.77
N PHE A 245 -1.14 2.41 -13.59
CA PHE A 245 -1.08 1.03 -13.11
C PHE A 245 -2.20 0.13 -13.63
N GLY A 246 -3.30 0.70 -14.09
CA GLY A 246 -4.49 -0.05 -14.49
C GLY A 246 -5.25 -0.63 -13.30
N CYS A 247 -5.25 0.07 -12.16
CA CYS A 247 -5.95 -0.36 -10.97
C CYS A 247 -7.46 -0.25 -11.12
N THR A 248 -8.17 -1.19 -10.50
CA THR A 248 -9.64 -1.27 -10.43
C THR A 248 -10.07 -1.61 -8.99
N GLY A 249 -11.39 -1.56 -8.73
CA GLY A 249 -11.91 -1.83 -7.39
C GLY A 249 -11.55 -0.71 -6.43
N TRP A 250 -10.78 -0.99 -5.40
CA TRP A 250 -10.29 0.04 -4.46
C TRP A 250 -8.78 0.06 -4.42
N SER A 251 -8.24 1.22 -4.09
CA SER A 251 -6.79 1.43 -3.94
C SER A 251 -6.53 2.59 -2.98
N ARG A 252 -5.28 2.71 -2.53
CA ARG A 252 -4.81 3.82 -1.71
C ARG A 252 -3.46 4.29 -2.24
N ILE A 253 -3.35 5.57 -2.49
CA ILE A 253 -2.14 6.22 -2.98
C ILE A 253 -1.53 7.02 -1.84
N ASP A 254 -0.28 6.75 -1.52
CA ASP A 254 0.47 7.46 -0.48
C ASP A 254 1.47 8.43 -1.14
N LEU A 255 1.47 9.68 -0.67
CA LEU A 255 2.18 10.82 -1.26
C LEU A 255 2.85 11.67 -0.19
N ILE A 256 3.89 12.41 -0.57
CA ILE A 256 4.35 13.58 0.19
C ILE A 256 3.93 14.85 -0.56
N ASP A 257 3.32 15.79 0.16
CA ASP A 257 3.06 17.14 -0.30
C ASP A 257 4.09 18.10 0.32
N ASP A 258 5.02 18.64 -0.49
CA ASP A 258 6.03 19.61 -0.04
C ASP A 258 5.51 21.07 -0.04
N GLY A 259 4.21 21.25 -0.31
CA GLY A 259 3.56 22.56 -0.45
C GLY A 259 3.62 23.13 -1.85
N LYS A 260 4.39 22.51 -2.77
CA LYS A 260 4.50 22.91 -4.19
C LYS A 260 4.13 21.75 -5.11
N GLU A 261 4.68 20.58 -4.84
CA GLU A 261 4.55 19.39 -5.66
C GLU A 261 4.05 18.21 -4.81
N PHE A 262 3.44 17.21 -5.48
CA PHE A 262 3.10 15.93 -4.88
C PHE A 262 4.11 14.87 -5.33
N TYR A 263 4.70 14.15 -4.39
CA TYR A 263 5.64 13.07 -4.66
C TYR A 263 5.02 11.71 -4.35
N PHE A 264 4.90 10.87 -5.35
CA PHE A 264 4.38 9.52 -5.21
C PHE A 264 5.34 8.64 -4.40
N LEU A 265 4.84 8.00 -3.35
CA LEU A 265 5.57 7.02 -2.56
C LEU A 265 5.23 5.59 -2.99
N GLU A 266 3.95 5.22 -2.92
CA GLU A 266 3.43 3.90 -3.28
C GLU A 266 1.93 3.92 -3.60
N LEU A 267 1.45 2.85 -4.24
CA LEU A 267 0.03 2.55 -4.41
C LEU A 267 -0.25 1.16 -3.83
N ASN A 268 -1.20 1.09 -2.92
CA ASN A 268 -1.66 -0.14 -2.29
C ASN A 268 -2.92 -0.64 -2.99
N THR A 269 -2.88 -1.87 -3.50
CA THR A 269 -4.01 -2.51 -4.22
C THR A 269 -4.94 -3.30 -3.32
N VAL A 270 -4.50 -3.61 -2.08
CA VAL A 270 -5.30 -4.27 -1.05
C VAL A 270 -5.14 -3.51 0.27
N PRO A 271 -5.57 -2.23 0.33
CA PRO A 271 -5.42 -1.45 1.55
C PRO A 271 -6.24 -2.01 2.71
N GLY A 272 -5.78 -1.75 3.94
CA GLY A 272 -6.44 -2.21 5.17
C GLY A 272 -7.88 -1.68 5.31
N MET A 273 -8.73 -2.49 5.96
CA MET A 273 -10.16 -2.25 6.15
C MET A 273 -10.58 -2.39 7.63
N THR A 274 -9.70 -2.07 8.56
CA THR A 274 -10.05 -1.94 9.99
C THR A 274 -10.54 -0.52 10.28
N ASP A 275 -11.18 -0.30 11.41
CA ASP A 275 -11.64 1.03 11.86
C ASP A 275 -10.48 2.06 11.94
N SER A 276 -9.26 1.59 12.15
CA SER A 276 -8.06 2.43 12.16
C SER A 276 -7.44 2.63 10.76
N SER A 277 -7.90 1.91 9.74
CA SER A 277 -7.35 1.96 8.39
C SER A 277 -7.75 3.23 7.65
N LEU A 278 -6.87 3.68 6.75
CA LEU A 278 -7.00 4.98 6.09
C LEU A 278 -8.14 5.05 5.07
N VAL A 279 -8.48 3.93 4.40
CA VAL A 279 -9.61 3.89 3.46
C VAL A 279 -10.95 4.08 4.19
N PRO A 280 -11.29 3.33 5.25
CA PRO A 280 -12.50 3.60 6.04
C PRO A 280 -12.53 4.99 6.69
N LYS A 281 -11.37 5.55 7.07
CA LYS A 281 -11.30 6.91 7.62
C LYS A 281 -11.57 7.99 6.58
N ALA A 282 -11.20 7.77 5.32
CA ALA A 282 -11.43 8.70 4.23
C ALA A 282 -12.88 8.67 3.75
N ALA A 283 -13.57 7.53 3.84
CA ALA A 283 -14.97 7.31 3.48
C ALA A 283 -15.93 7.86 4.54
#